data_710178783b5c932024c96615553b3849
#
_entry.id   710178783b5c932024c96615553b3849
#
_cell.length_a   1.000
_cell.length_b   1.000
_cell.length_c   1.000
_cell.angle_alpha   90.00
_cell.angle_beta   90.00
_cell.angle_gamma   90.00
#
_symmetry.space_group_name_H-M   'P 1'
#
loop_
_entity.id
_entity.type
_entity.pdbx_description
1 polymer ?
#
loop_
_entity_poly.entity_id
_entity_poly.type
_entity_poly.pdbx_seq_one_letter_code
_entity_poly.pdbx_strand_id
1 'polypeptide(L)'
;PDPRLPPGSVALLTPGDSLPKVGGIANDARPVDPNVLELRRIGSCMVSVPDEIGPGELPQEGGLEKHAVDFDKGCYLGQEMMARMHAIGKARRQAVTVRKPGEGNVEVPADLYAGKRRIGTLKSLVMGEEGGLGIAIINESGISFLEKDGVALGGPEGEKITLP
;
A
#
# COMPACT_ATOMS: atom_id res chain seq x y z
N PRO A 1 16.48 -10.84 1.71
CA PRO A 1 15.36 -10.98 0.78
C PRO A 1 14.47 -9.74 0.89
N ASP A 2 14.07 -9.17 -0.24
CA ASP A 2 13.13 -8.06 -0.28
C ASP A 2 11.73 -8.62 -0.07
N PRO A 3 10.99 -8.23 0.98
CA PRO A 3 9.66 -8.77 1.25
C PRO A 3 8.62 -8.39 0.18
N ARG A 4 8.93 -7.38 -0.65
CA ARG A 4 8.09 -6.98 -1.80
C ARG A 4 8.12 -7.98 -2.95
N LEU A 5 9.09 -8.88 -2.93
CA LEU A 5 9.33 -9.83 -4.00
C LEU A 5 9.03 -11.26 -3.52
N PRO A 6 8.70 -12.20 -4.44
CA PRO A 6 8.47 -13.58 -4.07
C PRO A 6 9.70 -14.21 -3.42
N PRO A 7 9.52 -15.29 -2.66
CA PRO A 7 10.64 -16.09 -2.19
C PRO A 7 11.59 -16.46 -3.33
N GLY A 8 12.90 -16.31 -3.09
CA GLY A 8 13.94 -16.56 -4.10
C GLY A 8 14.29 -15.34 -4.97
N SER A 9 13.60 -14.22 -4.80
CA SER A 9 13.94 -12.97 -5.50
C SER A 9 15.20 -12.33 -4.92
N VAL A 10 15.94 -11.65 -5.77
CA VAL A 10 17.15 -10.90 -5.43
C VAL A 10 17.01 -9.46 -5.91
N ALA A 11 17.25 -8.50 -5.03
CA ALA A 11 17.36 -7.10 -5.38
C ALA A 11 18.84 -6.73 -5.53
N LEU A 12 19.18 -6.11 -6.66
CA LEU A 12 20.52 -5.57 -6.92
C LEU A 12 20.49 -4.05 -6.79
N LEU A 13 21.28 -3.52 -5.87
CA LEU A 13 21.51 -2.09 -5.72
C LEU A 13 22.82 -1.74 -6.41
N THR A 14 22.76 -0.89 -7.42
CA THR A 14 23.95 -0.44 -8.15
C THR A 14 23.99 1.08 -8.18
N PRO A 15 25.19 1.69 -8.22
CA PRO A 15 25.30 3.12 -8.51
C PRO A 15 24.63 3.43 -9.87
N GLY A 16 23.96 4.58 -9.99
CA GLY A 16 23.12 4.92 -11.14
C GLY A 16 23.78 4.82 -12.52
N ASP A 17 25.13 4.93 -12.57
CA ASP A 17 25.90 4.84 -13.82
C ASP A 17 26.39 3.43 -14.15
N SER A 18 26.09 2.44 -13.32
CA SER A 18 26.60 1.08 -13.43
C SER A 18 25.48 0.05 -13.41
N LEU A 19 24.59 0.06 -14.39
CA LEU A 19 23.68 -1.07 -14.57
C LEU A 19 24.53 -2.30 -14.98
N PRO A 20 24.67 -3.32 -14.12
CA PRO A 20 25.35 -4.53 -14.50
C PRO A 20 24.63 -5.12 -15.71
N LYS A 21 25.36 -5.70 -16.65
CA LYS A 21 24.79 -6.50 -17.71
C LYS A 21 24.12 -7.72 -17.04
N VAL A 22 22.84 -7.59 -16.74
CA VAL A 22 22.04 -8.59 -16.00
C VAL A 22 22.11 -9.97 -16.67
N GLY A 23 22.40 -10.03 -18.00
CA GLY A 23 22.61 -11.26 -18.75
C GLY A 23 23.73 -12.19 -18.23
N GLY A 24 24.60 -11.72 -17.32
CA GLY A 24 25.58 -12.60 -16.66
C GLY A 24 25.07 -13.20 -15.34
N ILE A 25 23.95 -12.72 -14.81
CA ILE A 25 23.40 -13.16 -13.50
C ILE A 25 22.21 -14.10 -13.72
N ALA A 26 21.43 -13.89 -14.80
CA ALA A 26 20.29 -14.72 -15.13
C ALA A 26 20.09 -14.74 -16.65
N ASN A 27 20.65 -15.76 -17.29
CA ASN A 27 20.61 -15.91 -18.75
C ASN A 27 19.17 -16.00 -19.33
N ASP A 28 18.20 -16.40 -18.52
CA ASP A 28 16.80 -16.55 -18.90
C ASP A 28 15.89 -15.46 -18.35
N ALA A 29 16.46 -14.42 -17.72
CA ALA A 29 15.67 -13.31 -17.17
C ALA A 29 15.02 -12.52 -18.31
N ARG A 30 13.72 -12.28 -18.17
CA ARG A 30 12.95 -11.43 -19.07
C ARG A 30 12.60 -10.12 -18.37
N PRO A 31 12.73 -8.96 -19.02
CA PRO A 31 12.24 -7.71 -18.49
C PRO A 31 10.71 -7.80 -18.33
N VAL A 32 10.21 -7.27 -17.23
CA VAL A 32 8.76 -7.13 -17.00
C VAL A 32 8.41 -5.64 -16.91
N ASP A 33 7.17 -5.33 -17.27
CA ASP A 33 6.64 -3.98 -17.12
C ASP A 33 6.68 -3.57 -15.62
N PRO A 34 7.18 -2.39 -15.28
CA PRO A 34 7.16 -1.89 -13.92
C PRO A 34 5.77 -1.92 -13.26
N ASN A 35 4.69 -1.73 -14.02
CA ASN A 35 3.32 -1.83 -13.52
C ASN A 35 2.99 -3.22 -12.95
N VAL A 36 3.59 -4.28 -13.48
CA VAL A 36 3.41 -5.64 -12.94
C VAL A 36 3.97 -5.74 -11.52
N LEU A 37 5.11 -5.09 -11.25
CA LEU A 37 5.70 -5.05 -9.91
C LEU A 37 4.84 -4.22 -8.95
N GLU A 38 4.30 -3.10 -9.44
CA GLU A 38 3.40 -2.25 -8.65
C GLU A 38 2.09 -2.97 -8.34
N LEU A 39 1.44 -3.60 -9.29
CA LEU A 39 0.24 -4.42 -9.05
C LEU A 39 0.51 -5.52 -8.02
N ARG A 40 1.69 -6.14 -8.09
CA ARG A 40 2.08 -7.16 -7.11
C ARG A 40 2.31 -6.56 -5.71
N ARG A 41 3.00 -5.43 -5.61
CA ARG A 41 3.21 -4.70 -4.35
C ARG A 41 1.86 -4.35 -3.71
N ILE A 42 0.98 -3.74 -4.48
CA ILE A 42 -0.37 -3.35 -4.04
C ILE A 42 -1.19 -4.60 -3.66
N GLY A 43 -1.17 -5.64 -4.48
CA GLY A 43 -1.88 -6.89 -4.20
C GLY A 43 -1.42 -7.58 -2.90
N SER A 44 -0.18 -7.36 -2.49
CA SER A 44 0.37 -7.82 -1.21
C SER A 44 0.12 -6.84 -0.05
N CYS A 45 -0.63 -5.76 -0.27
CA CYS A 45 -0.88 -4.66 0.68
C CYS A 45 0.41 -4.05 1.25
N MET A 46 1.47 -3.97 0.44
CA MET A 46 2.74 -3.35 0.85
C MET A 46 2.73 -1.87 0.50
N VAL A 47 2.74 -1.04 1.54
CA VAL A 47 2.71 0.41 1.38
C VAL A 47 4.04 0.99 0.90
N SER A 48 3.96 2.05 0.10
CA SER A 48 5.08 2.90 -0.28
C SER A 48 5.25 4.07 0.69
N VAL A 49 6.50 4.41 1.00
CA VAL A 49 6.86 5.57 1.82
C VAL A 49 7.67 6.51 0.93
N PRO A 50 7.36 7.79 0.83
CA PRO A 50 6.35 8.55 1.61
C PRO A 50 4.95 8.64 1.00
N ASP A 51 4.68 8.01 -0.15
CA ASP A 51 3.49 8.30 -0.98
C ASP A 51 2.18 7.82 -0.33
N GLU A 52 2.17 6.62 0.23
CA GLU A 52 0.98 6.01 0.85
C GLU A 52 0.97 6.17 2.36
N ILE A 53 2.14 6.07 3.00
CA ILE A 53 2.37 6.40 4.41
C ILE A 53 3.43 7.49 4.45
N GLY A 54 3.02 8.70 4.80
CA GLY A 54 3.86 9.89 4.78
C GLY A 54 3.76 10.74 6.05
N PRO A 55 4.16 12.01 5.98
CA PRO A 55 4.08 12.92 7.11
C PRO A 55 2.66 13.03 7.66
N GLY A 56 2.51 12.82 8.99
CA GLY A 56 1.22 12.85 9.68
C GLY A 56 0.50 11.49 9.76
N GLU A 57 1.08 10.44 9.20
CA GLU A 57 0.59 9.08 9.29
C GLU A 57 1.55 8.22 10.13
N LEU A 58 1.03 7.17 10.74
CA LEU A 58 1.81 6.29 11.60
C LEU A 58 2.26 5.05 10.82
N PRO A 59 3.48 4.56 11.01
CA PRO A 59 3.94 3.31 10.39
C PRO A 59 3.01 2.12 10.61
N GLN A 60 2.34 2.06 11.78
CA GLN A 60 1.37 1.02 12.10
C GLN A 60 0.13 1.05 11.19
N GLU A 61 -0.24 2.23 10.68
CA GLU A 61 -1.37 2.35 9.75
C GLU A 61 -1.07 1.67 8.41
N GLY A 62 0.21 1.58 8.05
CA GLY A 62 0.70 0.85 6.87
C GLY A 62 1.14 -0.59 7.16
N GLY A 63 1.00 -1.09 8.40
CA GLY A 63 1.51 -2.39 8.80
C GLY A 63 3.03 -2.49 8.84
N LEU A 64 3.74 -1.36 8.79
CA LEU A 64 5.21 -1.29 8.72
C LEU A 64 5.88 -1.73 10.03
N GLU A 65 5.17 -1.77 11.15
CA GLU A 65 5.71 -2.20 12.43
C GLU A 65 6.21 -3.64 12.40
N LYS A 66 5.68 -4.45 11.51
CA LYS A 66 6.06 -5.88 11.39
C LYS A 66 7.39 -6.10 10.67
N HIS A 67 7.79 -5.14 9.83
CA HIS A 67 8.91 -5.35 8.89
C HIS A 67 9.94 -4.23 8.89
N ALA A 68 9.59 -3.04 9.39
CA ALA A 68 10.41 -1.84 9.28
C ALA A 68 10.66 -1.13 10.61
N VAL A 69 10.11 -1.61 11.73
CA VAL A 69 10.30 -1.04 13.05
C VAL A 69 10.98 -2.06 13.96
N ASP A 70 12.03 -1.62 14.63
CA ASP A 70 12.71 -2.38 15.67
C ASP A 70 12.42 -1.70 17.03
N PHE A 71 11.73 -2.39 17.91
CA PHE A 71 11.37 -1.89 19.24
C PHE A 71 12.48 -2.11 20.27
N ASP A 72 13.44 -2.98 19.99
CA ASP A 72 14.53 -3.34 20.91
C ASP A 72 15.81 -2.53 20.65
N LYS A 73 15.87 -1.76 19.56
CA LYS A 73 16.99 -0.86 19.29
C LYS A 73 17.00 0.35 20.24
N GLY A 74 18.15 0.99 20.36
CA GLY A 74 18.31 2.21 21.16
C GLY A 74 17.37 3.35 20.75
N CYS A 75 17.42 4.47 21.48
CA CYS A 75 16.52 5.60 21.33
C CYS A 75 16.51 6.18 19.91
N TYR A 76 15.32 6.52 19.42
CA TYR A 76 15.10 7.18 18.13
C TYR A 76 13.96 8.20 18.23
N LEU A 77 13.93 9.12 17.27
CA LEU A 77 12.89 10.16 17.24
C LEU A 77 11.51 9.52 17.01
N GLY A 78 10.55 9.82 17.89
CA GLY A 78 9.18 9.29 17.82
C GLY A 78 8.97 7.95 18.53
N GLN A 79 9.97 7.41 19.22
CA GLN A 79 9.90 6.11 19.90
C GLN A 79 8.74 6.03 20.92
N GLU A 80 8.47 7.10 21.66
CA GLU A 80 7.38 7.10 22.66
C GLU A 80 6.01 6.86 22.00
N MET A 81 5.74 7.53 20.89
CA MET A 81 4.51 7.36 20.13
C MET A 81 4.42 5.92 19.55
N MET A 82 5.52 5.42 19.01
CA MET A 82 5.59 4.07 18.45
C MET A 82 5.37 3.00 19.51
N ALA A 83 6.04 3.11 20.67
CA ALA A 83 5.88 2.20 21.79
C ALA A 83 4.46 2.23 22.37
N ARG A 84 3.86 3.42 22.48
CA ARG A 84 2.47 3.58 22.93
C ARG A 84 1.48 2.92 21.98
N MET A 85 1.64 3.12 20.68
CA MET A 85 0.77 2.47 19.67
C MET A 85 0.95 0.96 19.67
N HIS A 86 2.18 0.48 19.81
CA HIS A 86 2.47 -0.95 19.95
C HIS A 86 1.77 -1.56 21.18
N ALA A 87 1.82 -0.88 22.33
CA ALA A 87 1.16 -1.33 23.56
C ALA A 87 -0.38 -1.33 23.45
N ILE A 88 -0.99 -0.39 22.70
CA ILE A 88 -2.43 -0.35 22.43
C ILE A 88 -2.85 -1.47 21.45
N GLY A 89 -1.94 -1.92 20.59
CA GLY A 89 -2.13 -3.06 19.71
C GLY A 89 -3.02 -2.84 18.48
N LYS A 90 -3.61 -1.63 18.32
CA LYS A 90 -4.47 -1.33 17.15
C LYS A 90 -4.28 0.11 16.69
N ALA A 91 -4.00 0.28 15.40
CA ALA A 91 -4.10 1.57 14.74
C ALA A 91 -5.58 1.91 14.45
N ARG A 92 -5.94 3.19 14.54
CA ARG A 92 -7.30 3.65 14.24
C ARG A 92 -7.64 3.58 12.74
N ARG A 93 -6.62 3.59 11.91
CA ARG A 93 -6.69 3.45 10.46
C ARG A 93 -5.74 2.34 10.03
N GLN A 94 -6.00 1.71 8.93
CA GLN A 94 -5.09 0.71 8.36
C GLN A 94 -5.09 0.74 6.84
N ALA A 95 -3.96 0.36 6.27
CA ALA A 95 -3.82 0.12 4.84
C ALA A 95 -4.59 -1.14 4.46
N VAL A 96 -5.32 -1.04 3.36
CA VAL A 96 -6.01 -2.17 2.73
C VAL A 96 -5.85 -2.09 1.22
N THR A 97 -5.73 -3.24 0.58
CA THR A 97 -5.83 -3.31 -0.87
C THR A 97 -7.29 -3.20 -1.28
N VAL A 98 -7.57 -2.40 -2.28
CA VAL A 98 -8.91 -2.22 -2.84
C VAL A 98 -8.90 -2.46 -4.34
N ARG A 99 -10.03 -2.93 -4.87
CA ARG A 99 -10.29 -3.11 -6.30
C ARG A 99 -11.26 -2.04 -6.78
N LYS A 100 -10.87 -1.34 -7.85
CA LYS A 100 -11.74 -0.46 -8.62
C LYS A 100 -12.20 -1.24 -9.85
N PRO A 101 -13.50 -1.49 -10.02
CA PRO A 101 -14.01 -2.12 -11.24
C PRO A 101 -13.93 -1.15 -12.43
N GLY A 102 -14.07 -1.69 -13.63
CA GLY A 102 -14.15 -0.92 -14.87
C GLY A 102 -12.87 -0.21 -15.27
N GLU A 103 -12.95 0.45 -16.42
CA GLU A 103 -11.90 1.27 -17.00
C GLU A 103 -12.00 2.71 -16.50
N GLY A 104 -10.93 3.45 -16.62
CA GLY A 104 -10.85 4.85 -16.24
C GLY A 104 -9.94 5.09 -15.05
N ASN A 105 -9.02 6.02 -15.24
CA ASN A 105 -8.08 6.43 -14.22
C ASN A 105 -8.76 7.40 -13.24
N VAL A 106 -8.35 7.36 -11.99
CA VAL A 106 -8.82 8.26 -10.94
C VAL A 106 -7.62 9.02 -10.41
N GLU A 107 -7.79 10.31 -10.23
CA GLU A 107 -6.78 11.12 -9.58
C GLU A 107 -6.66 10.71 -8.11
N VAL A 108 -5.45 10.42 -7.67
CA VAL A 108 -5.14 10.08 -6.27
C VAL A 108 -4.22 11.15 -5.67
N PRO A 109 -4.38 11.47 -4.38
CA PRO A 109 -5.26 10.81 -3.40
C PRO A 109 -6.74 11.20 -3.55
N ALA A 110 -7.65 10.24 -3.34
CA ALA A 110 -9.10 10.43 -3.42
C ALA A 110 -9.82 9.97 -2.16
N ASP A 111 -10.81 10.73 -1.70
CA ASP A 111 -11.57 10.41 -0.51
C ASP A 111 -12.53 9.23 -0.71
N LEU A 112 -12.72 8.44 0.34
CA LEU A 112 -13.59 7.28 0.37
C LEU A 112 -14.77 7.49 1.33
N TYR A 113 -15.97 7.09 0.89
CA TYR A 113 -17.20 7.34 1.61
C TYR A 113 -18.03 6.07 1.83
N ALA A 114 -18.60 5.95 3.03
CA ALA A 114 -19.68 5.04 3.34
C ALA A 114 -20.95 5.88 3.58
N GLY A 115 -21.86 5.90 2.61
CA GLY A 115 -22.92 6.89 2.55
C GLY A 115 -22.36 8.31 2.53
N LYS A 116 -22.79 9.16 3.45
CA LYS A 116 -22.30 10.56 3.56
C LYS A 116 -21.03 10.72 4.42
N ARG A 117 -20.55 9.65 5.03
CA ARG A 117 -19.41 9.70 5.97
C ARG A 117 -18.11 9.38 5.23
N ARG A 118 -17.14 10.28 5.30
CA ARG A 118 -15.77 9.99 4.88
C ARG A 118 -15.14 8.96 5.83
N ILE A 119 -14.61 7.89 5.28
CA ILE A 119 -14.06 6.75 6.02
C ILE A 119 -12.58 6.50 5.76
N GLY A 120 -12.01 7.09 4.74
CA GLY A 120 -10.60 6.91 4.39
C GLY A 120 -10.20 7.66 3.15
N THR A 121 -9.06 7.28 2.61
CA THR A 121 -8.47 7.88 1.41
C THR A 121 -7.81 6.78 0.57
N LEU A 122 -8.12 6.72 -0.71
CA LEU A 122 -7.36 5.97 -1.70
C LEU A 122 -6.06 6.73 -1.97
N LYS A 123 -4.93 6.09 -1.72
CA LYS A 123 -3.60 6.71 -1.80
C LYS A 123 -2.92 6.46 -3.14
N SER A 124 -3.10 5.29 -3.69
CA SER A 124 -2.55 4.87 -4.98
C SER A 124 -3.54 4.00 -5.73
N LEU A 125 -3.45 4.02 -7.05
CA LEU A 125 -4.25 3.18 -7.94
C LEU A 125 -3.42 2.85 -9.18
N VAL A 126 -3.34 1.59 -9.52
CA VAL A 126 -2.72 1.11 -10.77
C VAL A 126 -3.78 0.34 -11.54
N MET A 127 -4.00 0.75 -12.79
CA MET A 127 -4.95 0.09 -13.69
C MET A 127 -4.31 -1.13 -14.32
N GLY A 128 -5.06 -2.22 -14.33
CA GLY A 128 -4.75 -3.48 -15.02
C GLY A 128 -5.85 -3.83 -16.01
N GLU A 129 -5.77 -5.02 -16.61
CA GLU A 129 -6.72 -5.48 -17.61
C GLU A 129 -8.16 -5.69 -17.07
N GLU A 130 -8.29 -6.03 -15.80
CA GLU A 130 -9.58 -6.31 -15.15
C GLU A 130 -10.03 -5.19 -14.18
N GLY A 131 -9.60 -3.95 -14.42
CA GLY A 131 -9.81 -2.82 -13.52
C GLY A 131 -8.57 -2.43 -12.73
N GLY A 132 -8.71 -1.62 -11.68
CA GLY A 132 -7.61 -1.09 -10.90
C GLY A 132 -7.43 -1.80 -9.55
N LEU A 133 -6.17 -1.90 -9.10
CA LEU A 133 -5.81 -2.19 -7.72
C LEU A 133 -5.17 -0.97 -7.07
N GLY A 134 -5.54 -0.69 -5.83
CA GLY A 134 -5.02 0.46 -5.10
C GLY A 134 -4.79 0.16 -3.62
N ILE A 135 -4.04 1.04 -2.97
CA ILE A 135 -3.90 1.08 -1.51
C ILE A 135 -4.78 2.21 -0.96
N ALA A 136 -5.62 1.87 -0.02
CA ALA A 136 -6.42 2.82 0.73
C ALA A 136 -6.07 2.79 2.22
N ILE A 137 -6.06 3.96 2.85
CA ILE A 137 -5.95 4.09 4.31
C ILE A 137 -7.37 4.33 4.84
N ILE A 138 -7.91 3.35 5.56
CA ILE A 138 -9.31 3.33 5.98
C ILE A 138 -9.40 3.20 7.50
N ASN A 139 -10.38 3.88 8.12
CA ASN A 139 -10.67 3.73 9.53
C ASN A 139 -11.37 2.38 9.83
N GLU A 140 -11.27 1.91 11.06
CA GLU A 140 -11.80 0.61 11.48
C GLU A 140 -13.29 0.42 11.12
N SER A 141 -14.12 1.45 11.28
CA SER A 141 -15.53 1.38 10.90
C SER A 141 -15.75 1.26 9.40
N GLY A 142 -14.86 1.86 8.59
CA GLY A 142 -14.94 1.82 7.13
C GLY A 142 -14.64 0.46 6.54
N ILE A 143 -13.81 -0.34 7.21
CA ILE A 143 -13.47 -1.70 6.75
C ILE A 143 -14.71 -2.58 6.71
N SER A 144 -15.56 -2.52 7.73
CA SER A 144 -16.80 -3.29 7.75
C SER A 144 -17.77 -2.92 6.61
N PHE A 145 -17.76 -1.67 6.14
CA PHE A 145 -18.51 -1.26 4.96
C PHE A 145 -17.86 -1.78 3.68
N LEU A 146 -16.53 -1.70 3.58
CA LEU A 146 -15.80 -2.20 2.43
C LEU A 146 -16.02 -3.70 2.21
N GLU A 147 -16.08 -4.49 3.30
CA GLU A 147 -16.32 -5.93 3.27
C GLU A 147 -17.74 -6.30 2.81
N LYS A 148 -18.74 -5.48 3.13
CA LYS A 148 -20.15 -5.80 2.87
C LYS A 148 -20.66 -5.25 1.55
N ASP A 149 -20.49 -3.95 1.35
CA ASP A 149 -21.21 -3.20 0.30
C ASP A 149 -20.26 -2.46 -0.64
N GLY A 150 -18.96 -2.49 -0.36
CA GLY A 150 -18.00 -1.59 -0.98
C GLY A 150 -18.15 -0.15 -0.47
N VAL A 151 -17.30 0.73 -0.92
CA VAL A 151 -17.27 2.14 -0.53
C VAL A 151 -17.21 3.04 -1.75
N ALA A 152 -17.77 4.23 -1.65
CA ALA A 152 -17.85 5.19 -2.76
C ALA A 152 -16.54 5.99 -2.87
N LEU A 153 -16.04 6.17 -4.07
CA LEU A 153 -14.80 6.86 -4.41
C LEU A 153 -15.07 8.29 -4.83
N GLY A 154 -14.34 9.24 -4.26
CA GLY A 154 -14.38 10.65 -4.62
C GLY A 154 -15.60 11.43 -4.10
N GLY A 155 -16.64 10.74 -3.65
CA GLY A 155 -17.85 11.36 -3.12
C GLY A 155 -18.90 10.33 -2.73
N PRO A 156 -19.99 10.73 -2.01
CA PRO A 156 -21.02 9.81 -1.53
C PRO A 156 -21.75 9.03 -2.63
N GLU A 157 -21.84 9.60 -3.82
CA GLU A 157 -22.49 8.99 -5.01
C GLU A 157 -21.45 8.49 -6.04
N GLY A 158 -20.20 8.41 -5.64
CA GLY A 158 -19.10 7.98 -6.50
C GLY A 158 -19.13 6.49 -6.86
N GLU A 159 -18.28 6.10 -7.78
CA GLU A 159 -18.09 4.71 -8.17
C GLU A 159 -17.69 3.85 -6.96
N LYS A 160 -18.25 2.64 -6.89
CA LYS A 160 -17.94 1.73 -5.78
C LYS A 160 -16.61 1.02 -6.01
N ILE A 161 -15.81 0.97 -4.96
CA ILE A 161 -14.64 0.11 -4.84
C ILE A 161 -14.87 -0.94 -3.76
N THR A 162 -14.22 -2.08 -3.90
CA THR A 162 -14.40 -3.27 -3.04
C THR A 162 -13.06 -3.83 -2.58
N LEU A 163 -13.08 -4.86 -1.75
CA LEU A 163 -11.92 -5.74 -1.58
C LEU A 163 -11.65 -6.53 -2.87
N PRO A 164 -10.39 -6.92 -3.12
CA PRO A 164 -10.02 -7.74 -4.26
C PRO A 164 -10.66 -9.13 -4.25
#